data_84b2cf0b1fee5511559195c2443c386d
#
_entry.id   84b2cf0b1fee5511559195c2443c386d
#
_cell.length_a   1.000
_cell.length_b   1.000
_cell.length_c   1.000
_cell.angle_alpha   90.00
_cell.angle_beta   90.00
_cell.angle_gamma   90.00
#
_symmetry.space_group_name_H-M   'P 1'
#
loop_
_entity.id
_entity.type
_entity.pdbx_description
1 polymer ?
#
loop_
_entity_poly.entity_id
_entity_poly.type
_entity_poly.pdbx_seq_one_letter_code
_entity_poly.pdbx_strand_id
1 'polypeptide(L)'
;MIWSDFMAIIFNPNKKIFTLQTAHTTYQMQVDRLGYLLHLYYGAKNTCDMDYVLTYADRGFSGNPYAAGMNRTYSLDTLPQEYPTLGTGDFRNIALDIKNEQGTESVELLYKSYEIRDGKYALKGLPAVWASDDEAQTLEIVLGDDIAGVEVHLLYGVLEACDVITRSVLIKNTGSGNITIEKAHAACLDMVYGDYDVIRFYGKHAMERNLERTHLGHGTLSFGSRRGTSSHQYNPAVILAQRDTTENAGDCYGMLFVYSGNFSCEAEKDQINQTRLLMGLSDELFSYPLAAGETFTVPEVIMSYSADGFSQLSLIHISEPTRHSLIS
;
A
#
# COMPACT_ATOMS: atom_id res chain seq x y z
N MET A 1 -21.57 29.45 -10.78
CA MET A 1 -21.15 28.40 -9.84
C MET A 1 -19.65 28.27 -10.04
N ILE A 2 -18.86 28.83 -9.15
CA ILE A 2 -17.40 28.85 -9.24
C ILE A 2 -16.97 27.46 -8.78
N TRP A 3 -16.53 26.60 -9.69
CA TRP A 3 -15.80 25.40 -9.34
C TRP A 3 -14.48 25.88 -8.72
N SER A 4 -14.33 25.78 -7.43
CA SER A 4 -13.01 25.87 -6.80
C SER A 4 -12.22 24.68 -7.33
N ASP A 5 -11.02 24.94 -7.90
CA ASP A 5 -10.04 23.93 -8.25
C ASP A 5 -9.65 23.19 -6.95
N PHE A 6 -10.41 22.19 -6.58
CA PHE A 6 -10.06 21.27 -5.48
C PHE A 6 -9.06 20.29 -6.05
N MET A 7 -7.79 20.49 -5.73
CA MET A 7 -6.74 19.51 -6.05
C MET A 7 -6.79 18.42 -4.99
N ALA A 8 -7.24 17.23 -5.38
CA ALA A 8 -7.23 16.06 -4.50
C ALA A 8 -5.79 15.62 -4.12
N ILE A 9 -4.80 16.00 -4.93
CA ILE A 9 -3.39 15.69 -4.74
C ILE A 9 -2.58 16.98 -4.65
N ILE A 10 -1.88 17.17 -3.53
CA ILE A 10 -1.06 18.36 -3.24
C ILE A 10 0.37 17.93 -2.95
N PHE A 11 1.34 18.63 -3.52
CA PHE A 11 2.76 18.45 -3.22
C PHE A 11 3.33 19.69 -2.52
N ASN A 12 3.90 19.52 -1.33
CA ASN A 12 4.66 20.54 -0.62
C ASN A 12 6.15 20.41 -0.95
N PRO A 13 6.74 21.27 -1.81
CA PRO A 13 8.12 21.13 -2.25
C PRO A 13 9.16 21.41 -1.16
N ASN A 14 8.80 22.22 -0.14
CA ASN A 14 9.73 22.57 0.94
C ASN A 14 9.98 21.38 1.89
N LYS A 15 8.95 20.62 2.17
CA LYS A 15 9.02 19.44 3.04
C LYS A 15 9.04 18.12 2.25
N LYS A 16 8.84 18.17 0.93
CA LYS A 16 8.68 17.01 0.05
C LYS A 16 7.54 16.08 0.52
N ILE A 17 6.42 16.66 0.94
CA ILE A 17 5.23 15.92 1.39
C ILE A 17 4.22 15.87 0.26
N PHE A 18 3.75 14.67 -0.04
CA PHE A 18 2.58 14.43 -0.88
C PHE A 18 1.35 14.24 0.03
N THR A 19 0.30 14.96 -0.25
CA THR A 19 -0.99 14.87 0.45
C THR A 19 -2.07 14.50 -0.54
N LEU A 20 -2.73 13.37 -0.33
CA LEU A 20 -3.88 12.92 -1.09
C LEU A 20 -5.12 13.13 -0.21
N GLN A 21 -6.11 13.81 -0.74
CA GLN A 21 -7.34 14.14 -0.01
C GLN A 21 -8.57 13.62 -0.75
N THR A 22 -9.44 12.98 -0.01
CA THR A 22 -10.80 12.68 -0.46
C THR A 22 -11.80 13.62 0.25
N ALA A 23 -13.09 13.35 0.15
CA ALA A 23 -14.10 14.14 0.84
C ALA A 23 -13.89 14.15 2.37
N HIS A 24 -13.55 12.99 2.96
CA HIS A 24 -13.45 12.82 4.42
C HIS A 24 -12.11 12.27 4.89
N THR A 25 -11.17 11.94 3.99
CA THR A 25 -9.89 11.33 4.38
C THR A 25 -8.68 12.11 3.90
N THR A 26 -7.56 11.90 4.56
CA THR A 26 -6.23 12.39 4.16
C THR A 26 -5.23 11.25 4.24
N TYR A 27 -4.42 11.12 3.19
CA TYR A 27 -3.27 10.22 3.11
C TYR A 27 -2.01 11.04 2.85
N GLN A 28 -0.96 10.85 3.65
CA GLN A 28 0.28 11.61 3.50
C GLN A 28 1.51 10.72 3.49
N MET A 29 2.47 11.10 2.66
CA MET A 29 3.79 10.50 2.58
C MET A 29 4.86 11.56 2.33
N GLN A 30 6.10 11.28 2.71
CA GLN A 30 7.21 12.20 2.63
C GLN A 30 8.45 11.54 2.03
N VAL A 31 9.13 12.25 1.14
CA VAL A 31 10.50 11.90 0.77
C VAL A 31 11.43 12.49 1.83
N ASP A 32 12.11 11.63 2.56
CA ASP A 32 13.00 12.04 3.64
C ASP A 32 14.34 12.59 3.13
N ARG A 33 15.22 12.97 4.05
CA ARG A 33 16.54 13.55 3.75
C ARG A 33 17.50 12.61 3.03
N LEU A 34 17.30 11.29 3.13
CA LEU A 34 18.13 10.27 2.47
C LEU A 34 17.47 9.75 1.18
N GLY A 35 16.28 10.22 0.85
CA GLY A 35 15.56 9.84 -0.37
C GLY A 35 14.57 8.70 -0.22
N TYR A 36 14.36 8.18 0.97
CA TYR A 36 13.32 7.16 1.20
C TYR A 36 11.93 7.78 1.22
N LEU A 37 10.96 7.07 0.67
CA LEU A 37 9.56 7.46 0.73
C LEU A 37 8.92 6.83 1.98
N LEU A 38 8.60 7.69 2.96
CA LEU A 38 8.06 7.31 4.24
C LEU A 38 6.55 7.59 4.30
N HIS A 39 5.80 6.68 4.91
CA HIS A 39 4.39 6.89 5.22
C HIS A 39 4.26 7.84 6.42
N LEU A 40 3.34 8.80 6.35
CA LEU A 40 3.09 9.71 7.46
C LEU A 40 1.73 9.49 8.12
N TYR A 41 0.68 9.38 7.32
CA TYR A 41 -0.68 9.39 7.83
C TYR A 41 -1.67 8.81 6.84
N TYR A 42 -2.62 8.04 7.34
CA TYR A 42 -3.87 7.73 6.67
C TYR A 42 -5.00 7.77 7.72
N GLY A 43 -6.07 8.54 7.47
CA GLY A 43 -7.16 8.68 8.43
C GLY A 43 -8.10 9.83 8.09
N ALA A 44 -8.81 10.33 9.10
CA ALA A 44 -9.74 11.43 8.94
C ALA A 44 -9.11 12.67 8.31
N LYS A 45 -9.89 13.41 7.52
CA LYS A 45 -9.43 14.59 6.79
C LYS A 45 -8.80 15.61 7.72
N ASN A 46 -7.60 16.05 7.40
CA ASN A 46 -6.88 17.10 8.10
C ASN A 46 -6.09 17.98 7.13
N THR A 47 -5.65 19.14 7.58
CA THR A 47 -4.87 20.11 6.80
C THR A 47 -3.45 20.29 7.31
N CYS A 48 -3.05 19.51 8.32
CA CYS A 48 -1.72 19.60 8.93
C CYS A 48 -0.73 18.70 8.21
N ASP A 49 0.53 19.15 8.10
CA ASP A 49 1.63 18.26 7.75
C ASP A 49 1.93 17.33 8.94
N MET A 50 1.90 16.00 8.69
CA MET A 50 2.03 14.98 9.72
C MET A 50 3.49 14.50 9.90
N ASP A 51 4.47 15.22 9.40
CA ASP A 51 5.91 14.86 9.47
C ASP A 51 6.45 14.71 10.90
N TYR A 52 5.76 15.26 11.89
CA TYR A 52 6.11 15.08 13.32
C TYR A 52 5.92 13.64 13.83
N VAL A 53 5.22 12.76 13.11
CA VAL A 53 5.09 11.35 13.50
C VAL A 53 6.39 10.57 13.29
N LEU A 54 7.29 11.07 12.45
CA LEU A 54 8.59 10.46 12.23
C LEU A 54 9.50 10.70 13.44
N THR A 55 9.83 9.63 14.14
CA THR A 55 10.71 9.70 15.32
C THR A 55 12.05 9.07 15.02
N TYR A 56 13.11 9.85 15.25
CA TYR A 56 14.50 9.44 15.08
C TYR A 56 15.13 9.26 16.46
N ALA A 57 15.18 8.03 16.96
CA ALA A 57 15.73 7.73 18.29
C ALA A 57 16.73 6.57 18.19
N ASP A 58 17.83 6.65 18.96
CA ASP A 58 18.74 5.52 19.13
C ASP A 58 17.99 4.38 19.86
N ARG A 59 17.73 3.31 19.15
CA ARG A 59 17.04 2.13 19.69
C ARG A 59 18.00 0.97 19.98
N GLY A 60 19.28 1.27 20.11
CA GLY A 60 20.29 0.26 20.40
C GLY A 60 20.80 -0.42 19.14
N PHE A 61 20.60 -1.73 19.07
CA PHE A 61 21.07 -2.53 17.95
C PHE A 61 20.00 -2.60 16.83
N SER A 62 20.05 -1.66 15.91
CA SER A 62 19.22 -1.67 14.70
C SER A 62 20.05 -1.42 13.46
N GLY A 63 19.67 -2.09 12.36
CA GLY A 63 20.26 -1.85 11.06
C GLY A 63 19.95 -0.43 10.59
N ASN A 64 20.87 0.17 9.85
CA ASN A 64 20.65 1.42 9.15
C ASN A 64 21.22 1.35 7.73
N PRO A 65 20.63 2.07 6.77
CA PRO A 65 21.13 2.08 5.41
C PRO A 65 22.49 2.74 5.33
N TYR A 66 23.29 2.38 4.34
CA TYR A 66 24.66 2.92 4.15
C TYR A 66 24.70 4.44 4.15
N ALA A 67 23.73 5.10 3.52
CA ALA A 67 23.64 6.55 3.46
C ALA A 67 23.46 7.24 4.83
N ALA A 68 22.95 6.53 5.84
CA ALA A 68 22.84 7.04 7.21
C ALA A 68 24.20 7.10 7.94
N GLY A 69 25.22 6.40 7.47
CA GLY A 69 26.56 6.35 8.04
C GLY A 69 26.55 5.92 9.50
N MET A 70 27.21 6.70 10.37
CA MET A 70 27.28 6.44 11.81
C MET A 70 26.07 6.94 12.62
N ASN A 71 25.02 7.41 11.96
CA ASN A 71 23.84 7.92 12.64
C ASN A 71 22.94 6.79 13.17
N ARG A 72 23.13 6.44 14.43
CA ARG A 72 22.37 5.37 15.10
C ARG A 72 20.89 5.71 15.38
N THR A 73 20.48 6.97 15.18
CA THR A 73 19.09 7.38 15.32
C THR A 73 18.27 7.16 14.05
N TYR A 74 18.91 6.79 12.94
CA TYR A 74 18.23 6.51 11.67
C TYR A 74 18.18 5.00 11.40
N SER A 75 16.98 4.45 11.38
CA SER A 75 16.78 3.04 11.03
C SER A 75 15.46 2.87 10.31
N LEU A 76 15.49 2.23 9.15
CA LEU A 76 14.27 1.87 8.41
C LEU A 76 13.46 0.77 9.11
N ASP A 77 14.08 0.01 10.02
CA ASP A 77 13.38 -0.97 10.88
C ASP A 77 12.37 -0.32 11.86
N THR A 78 12.47 1.00 12.04
CA THR A 78 11.59 1.75 12.96
C THR A 78 10.84 2.90 12.29
N LEU A 79 11.19 3.24 11.07
CA LEU A 79 10.50 4.27 10.28
C LEU A 79 9.37 3.65 9.46
N PRO A 80 8.21 4.30 9.36
CA PRO A 80 7.12 3.84 8.51
C PRO A 80 7.49 4.02 7.05
N GLN A 81 7.41 2.95 6.27
CA GLN A 81 7.77 2.97 4.85
C GLN A 81 6.54 2.86 3.96
N GLU A 82 6.62 3.45 2.79
CA GLU A 82 5.56 3.39 1.79
C GLU A 82 5.66 2.13 0.92
N TYR A 83 6.87 1.67 0.65
CA TYR A 83 7.11 0.46 -0.15
C TYR A 83 8.44 -0.23 0.25
N PRO A 84 8.43 -1.03 1.31
CA PRO A 84 9.64 -1.63 1.87
C PRO A 84 10.18 -2.76 1.01
N THR A 85 11.52 -2.85 0.95
CA THR A 85 12.30 -3.88 0.25
C THR A 85 13.35 -4.50 1.17
N LEU A 86 13.96 -5.60 0.73
CA LEU A 86 15.01 -6.29 1.45
C LEU A 86 16.37 -5.56 1.29
N GLY A 87 17.21 -5.59 2.33
CA GLY A 87 18.61 -5.15 2.26
C GLY A 87 18.87 -3.74 2.77
N THR A 88 17.84 -3.01 3.19
CA THR A 88 17.93 -1.62 3.66
C THR A 88 18.01 -1.47 5.19
N GLY A 89 18.03 -2.61 5.92
CA GLY A 89 18.03 -2.63 7.39
C GLY A 89 16.64 -2.59 8.02
N ASP A 90 15.57 -2.73 7.23
CA ASP A 90 14.23 -3.08 7.70
C ASP A 90 14.10 -4.61 7.69
N PHE A 91 13.70 -5.21 8.81
CA PHE A 91 13.56 -6.65 8.99
C PHE A 91 12.10 -7.08 9.12
N ARG A 92 11.17 -6.15 9.00
CA ARG A 92 9.73 -6.41 8.91
C ARG A 92 9.37 -6.97 7.53
N ASN A 93 8.14 -7.43 7.35
CA ASN A 93 7.65 -7.93 6.07
C ASN A 93 7.83 -6.89 4.95
N ILE A 94 8.30 -7.34 3.80
CA ILE A 94 8.59 -6.52 2.62
C ILE A 94 7.46 -6.56 1.60
N ALA A 95 7.32 -5.50 0.81
CA ALA A 95 6.34 -5.40 -0.26
C ALA A 95 6.87 -5.96 -1.60
N LEU A 96 8.18 -5.90 -1.80
CA LEU A 96 8.84 -6.34 -3.03
C LEU A 96 10.07 -7.16 -2.70
N ASP A 97 10.19 -8.31 -3.39
CA ASP A 97 11.38 -9.13 -3.41
C ASP A 97 11.79 -9.40 -4.85
N ILE A 98 13.03 -9.05 -5.18
CA ILE A 98 13.60 -9.20 -6.52
C ILE A 98 14.97 -9.84 -6.39
N LYS A 99 15.21 -10.84 -7.22
CA LYS A 99 16.46 -11.54 -7.33
C LYS A 99 17.12 -11.26 -8.68
N ASN A 100 18.36 -10.83 -8.68
CA ASN A 100 19.15 -10.67 -9.92
C ASN A 100 19.78 -12.00 -10.39
N GLU A 101 20.42 -12.01 -11.54
CA GLU A 101 21.07 -13.21 -12.10
C GLU A 101 22.17 -13.79 -11.20
N GLN A 102 22.78 -12.98 -10.34
CA GLN A 102 23.80 -13.40 -9.38
C GLN A 102 23.20 -13.94 -8.08
N GLY A 103 21.88 -13.90 -7.93
CA GLY A 103 21.17 -14.34 -6.73
C GLY A 103 21.13 -13.30 -5.60
N THR A 104 21.45 -12.04 -5.90
CA THR A 104 21.33 -10.94 -4.92
C THR A 104 19.88 -10.47 -4.84
N GLU A 105 19.38 -10.31 -3.63
CA GLU A 105 17.99 -9.89 -3.32
C GLU A 105 17.91 -8.50 -2.67
N SER A 106 19.04 -7.83 -2.47
CA SER A 106 19.05 -6.48 -1.89
C SER A 106 18.65 -5.43 -2.91
N VAL A 107 17.63 -4.63 -2.58
CA VAL A 107 17.14 -3.51 -3.40
C VAL A 107 16.93 -2.28 -2.52
N GLU A 108 17.57 -1.17 -2.85
CA GLU A 108 17.45 0.12 -2.15
C GLU A 108 16.65 1.12 -3.00
N LEU A 109 15.35 1.20 -2.76
CA LEU A 109 14.48 2.09 -3.52
C LEU A 109 14.54 3.53 -2.98
N LEU A 110 15.14 4.41 -3.77
CA LEU A 110 15.21 5.85 -3.49
C LEU A 110 14.31 6.63 -4.46
N TYR A 111 13.73 7.72 -3.97
CA TYR A 111 12.89 8.62 -4.75
C TYR A 111 13.65 9.23 -5.94
N LYS A 112 13.04 9.18 -7.13
CA LYS A 112 13.55 9.77 -8.37
C LYS A 112 12.70 10.94 -8.85
N SER A 113 11.40 10.73 -9.02
CA SER A 113 10.49 11.74 -9.59
C SER A 113 9.04 11.46 -9.23
N TYR A 114 8.16 12.40 -9.56
CA TYR A 114 6.71 12.21 -9.50
C TYR A 114 6.01 12.89 -10.67
N GLU A 115 4.78 12.46 -10.91
CA GLU A 115 3.84 13.11 -11.83
C GLU A 115 2.43 13.11 -11.23
N ILE A 116 1.70 14.21 -11.40
CA ILE A 116 0.28 14.32 -11.05
C ILE A 116 -0.50 14.54 -12.35
N ARG A 117 -1.55 13.73 -12.56
CA ARG A 117 -2.39 13.77 -13.75
C ARG A 117 -3.86 13.77 -13.36
N ASP A 118 -4.69 14.43 -14.17
CA ASP A 118 -6.14 14.25 -14.10
C ASP A 118 -6.53 12.88 -14.61
N GLY A 119 -7.64 12.35 -14.10
CA GLY A 119 -8.12 11.02 -14.41
C GLY A 119 -7.44 9.90 -13.62
N LYS A 120 -8.07 8.73 -13.67
CA LYS A 120 -7.58 7.49 -13.05
C LYS A 120 -6.62 6.78 -14.00
N TYR A 121 -5.49 6.28 -13.46
CA TYR A 121 -4.59 5.42 -14.23
C TYR A 121 -5.30 4.14 -14.71
N ALA A 122 -4.89 3.63 -15.87
CA ALA A 122 -5.36 2.36 -16.40
C ALA A 122 -4.27 1.29 -16.26
N LEU A 123 -4.69 0.04 -16.01
CA LEU A 123 -3.80 -1.12 -15.93
C LEU A 123 -4.00 -1.99 -17.17
N LYS A 124 -2.97 -2.10 -17.99
CA LYS A 124 -3.04 -2.88 -19.24
C LYS A 124 -3.21 -4.37 -18.93
N GLY A 125 -4.33 -4.94 -19.36
CA GLY A 125 -4.60 -6.38 -19.24
C GLY A 125 -5.02 -6.85 -17.84
N LEU A 126 -5.27 -5.93 -16.91
CA LEU A 126 -5.73 -6.21 -15.56
C LEU A 126 -7.03 -5.46 -15.26
N PRO A 127 -7.90 -6.00 -14.42
CA PRO A 127 -9.04 -5.26 -13.91
C PRO A 127 -8.56 -4.07 -13.06
N ALA A 128 -9.28 -2.96 -13.14
CA ALA A 128 -9.03 -1.77 -12.35
C ALA A 128 -10.34 -1.05 -12.07
N VAL A 129 -10.37 -0.24 -11.01
CA VAL A 129 -11.45 0.71 -10.79
C VAL A 129 -11.47 1.71 -11.94
N TRP A 130 -12.65 1.98 -12.46
CA TRP A 130 -12.86 2.96 -13.51
C TRP A 130 -13.43 4.27 -12.92
N ALA A 131 -12.95 5.39 -13.40
CA ALA A 131 -13.50 6.71 -13.15
C ALA A 131 -13.31 7.56 -14.41
N SER A 132 -14.19 8.55 -14.63
CA SER A 132 -13.99 9.57 -15.66
C SER A 132 -12.84 10.51 -15.28
N ASP A 133 -12.33 11.25 -16.26
CA ASP A 133 -11.16 12.13 -16.07
C ASP A 133 -11.41 13.26 -15.04
N ASP A 134 -12.66 13.62 -14.82
CA ASP A 134 -13.10 14.64 -13.88
C ASP A 134 -13.46 14.10 -12.48
N GLU A 135 -13.49 12.78 -12.31
CA GLU A 135 -13.84 12.13 -11.03
C GLU A 135 -12.63 11.67 -10.23
N ALA A 136 -11.45 11.70 -10.81
CA ALA A 136 -10.24 11.20 -10.15
C ALA A 136 -8.99 11.98 -10.54
N GLN A 137 -7.97 11.90 -9.70
CA GLN A 137 -6.59 12.29 -10.02
C GLN A 137 -5.64 11.13 -9.78
N THR A 138 -4.57 11.07 -10.54
CA THR A 138 -3.49 10.09 -10.38
C THR A 138 -2.21 10.77 -9.92
N LEU A 139 -1.60 10.22 -8.85
CA LEU A 139 -0.21 10.47 -8.49
C LEU A 139 0.61 9.25 -8.89
N GLU A 140 1.69 9.47 -9.63
CA GLU A 140 2.72 8.48 -9.91
C GLU A 140 4.02 8.93 -9.22
N ILE A 141 4.59 8.07 -8.37
CA ILE A 141 5.90 8.29 -7.74
C ILE A 141 6.86 7.22 -8.25
N VAL A 142 7.99 7.66 -8.78
CA VAL A 142 9.05 6.78 -9.26
C VAL A 142 10.12 6.66 -8.17
N LEU A 143 10.35 5.44 -7.74
CA LEU A 143 11.46 5.03 -6.90
C LEU A 143 12.43 4.20 -7.73
N GLY A 144 13.69 4.14 -7.37
CA GLY A 144 14.62 3.29 -8.12
C GLY A 144 15.91 2.99 -7.40
N ASP A 145 16.53 1.89 -7.83
CA ASP A 145 17.86 1.45 -7.45
C ASP A 145 18.69 1.29 -8.73
N ASP A 146 19.66 2.19 -8.93
CA ASP A 146 20.51 2.17 -10.13
C ASP A 146 21.53 1.02 -10.11
N ILE A 147 21.85 0.48 -8.92
CA ILE A 147 22.76 -0.65 -8.78
C ILE A 147 22.03 -1.95 -9.11
N ALA A 148 20.85 -2.15 -8.56
CA ALA A 148 19.99 -3.30 -8.86
C ALA A 148 19.37 -3.21 -10.27
N GLY A 149 19.38 -2.05 -10.91
CA GLY A 149 18.79 -1.81 -12.22
C GLY A 149 17.26 -1.94 -12.21
N VAL A 150 16.61 -1.38 -11.20
CA VAL A 150 15.16 -1.48 -11.00
C VAL A 150 14.54 -0.11 -10.79
N GLU A 151 13.44 0.15 -11.48
CA GLU A 151 12.51 1.25 -11.17
C GLU A 151 11.15 0.68 -10.74
N VAL A 152 10.58 1.31 -9.73
CA VAL A 152 9.26 0.99 -9.20
C VAL A 152 8.40 2.24 -9.28
N HIS A 153 7.29 2.15 -10.00
CA HIS A 153 6.33 3.23 -10.13
C HIS A 153 5.14 2.93 -9.22
N LEU A 154 4.97 3.73 -8.18
CA LEU A 154 3.84 3.66 -7.27
C LEU A 154 2.71 4.52 -7.83
N LEU A 155 1.60 3.89 -8.17
CA LEU A 155 0.42 4.55 -8.72
C LEU A 155 -0.65 4.72 -7.64
N TYR A 156 -1.10 5.93 -7.44
CA TYR A 156 -2.21 6.27 -6.55
C TYR A 156 -3.32 6.92 -7.35
N GLY A 157 -4.51 6.32 -7.37
CA GLY A 157 -5.72 6.95 -7.91
C GLY A 157 -6.57 7.48 -6.76
N VAL A 158 -6.88 8.77 -6.77
CA VAL A 158 -7.68 9.42 -5.73
C VAL A 158 -9.06 9.70 -6.31
N LEU A 159 -10.08 9.04 -5.76
CA LEU A 159 -11.49 9.24 -6.09
C LEU A 159 -12.13 10.02 -4.94
N GLU A 160 -12.12 11.35 -5.07
CA GLU A 160 -12.47 12.26 -3.98
C GLU A 160 -13.89 12.01 -3.44
N ALA A 161 -14.88 11.96 -4.32
CA ALA A 161 -16.29 11.84 -3.93
C ALA A 161 -16.65 10.48 -3.31
N CYS A 162 -15.81 9.47 -3.51
CA CYS A 162 -16.05 8.10 -3.04
C CYS A 162 -15.25 7.74 -1.79
N ASP A 163 -14.41 8.63 -1.26
CA ASP A 163 -13.45 8.34 -0.16
C ASP A 163 -12.57 7.11 -0.43
N VAL A 164 -12.13 6.96 -1.68
CA VAL A 164 -11.34 5.82 -2.13
C VAL A 164 -9.97 6.29 -2.64
N ILE A 165 -8.93 5.59 -2.24
CA ILE A 165 -7.60 5.67 -2.82
C ILE A 165 -7.27 4.29 -3.40
N THR A 166 -6.90 4.23 -4.67
CA THR A 166 -6.44 3.00 -5.29
C THR A 166 -4.93 2.97 -5.39
N ARG A 167 -4.33 1.80 -5.25
CA ARG A 167 -2.88 1.57 -5.40
C ARG A 167 -2.59 0.46 -6.38
N SER A 168 -1.61 0.70 -7.25
CA SER A 168 -0.98 -0.33 -8.07
C SER A 168 0.51 -0.02 -8.21
N VAL A 169 1.28 -0.98 -8.67
CA VAL A 169 2.73 -0.86 -8.80
C VAL A 169 3.17 -1.37 -10.16
N LEU A 170 4.04 -0.61 -10.83
CA LEU A 170 4.77 -1.08 -12.01
C LEU A 170 6.22 -1.33 -11.61
N ILE A 171 6.73 -2.51 -11.90
CA ILE A 171 8.13 -2.89 -11.64
C ILE A 171 8.82 -2.99 -12.98
N LYS A 172 9.80 -2.12 -13.22
CA LYS A 172 10.52 -2.03 -14.48
C LYS A 172 11.96 -2.47 -14.29
N ASN A 173 12.40 -3.40 -15.11
CA ASN A 173 13.80 -3.77 -15.19
C ASN A 173 14.55 -2.76 -16.09
N THR A 174 15.36 -1.91 -15.48
CA THR A 174 16.17 -0.90 -16.17
C THR A 174 17.62 -1.34 -16.32
N GLY A 175 17.98 -2.52 -15.79
CA GLY A 175 19.29 -3.13 -15.92
C GLY A 175 19.52 -3.77 -17.29
N SER A 176 20.67 -4.37 -17.45
CA SER A 176 21.07 -5.09 -18.69
C SER A 176 20.84 -6.60 -18.62
N GLY A 177 20.64 -7.16 -17.43
CA GLY A 177 20.36 -8.57 -17.20
C GLY A 177 18.91 -8.83 -16.83
N ASN A 178 18.54 -10.10 -16.72
CA ASN A 178 17.23 -10.50 -16.22
C ASN A 178 17.16 -10.36 -14.71
N ILE A 179 15.98 -10.04 -14.21
CA ILE A 179 15.66 -10.13 -12.78
C ILE A 179 14.50 -11.10 -12.59
N THR A 180 14.36 -11.63 -11.39
CA THR A 180 13.23 -12.48 -11.03
C THR A 180 12.47 -11.82 -9.89
N ILE A 181 11.17 -11.61 -10.07
CA ILE A 181 10.30 -11.09 -9.03
C ILE A 181 9.78 -12.29 -8.22
N GLU A 182 10.11 -12.34 -6.93
CA GLU A 182 9.71 -13.41 -6.01
C GLU A 182 8.53 -12.97 -5.11
N LYS A 183 8.35 -11.65 -4.90
CA LYS A 183 7.21 -11.07 -4.18
C LYS A 183 6.85 -9.71 -4.79
N ALA A 184 5.54 -9.45 -4.96
CA ALA A 184 5.03 -8.16 -5.43
C ALA A 184 3.67 -7.85 -4.80
N HIS A 185 3.68 -7.03 -3.75
CA HIS A 185 2.47 -6.47 -3.17
C HIS A 185 2.15 -5.10 -3.77
N ALA A 186 0.87 -4.78 -3.90
CA ALA A 186 0.43 -3.50 -4.45
C ALA A 186 0.32 -2.41 -3.38
N ALA A 187 0.01 -2.80 -2.14
CA ALA A 187 -0.19 -1.87 -1.05
C ALA A 187 0.62 -2.27 0.19
N CYS A 188 1.19 -1.25 0.82
CA CYS A 188 1.74 -1.27 2.16
C CYS A 188 1.13 -0.11 2.94
N LEU A 189 0.76 -0.34 4.19
CA LEU A 189 0.28 0.67 5.12
C LEU A 189 0.97 0.46 6.47
N ASP A 190 1.87 1.37 6.82
CA ASP A 190 2.60 1.36 8.09
C ASP A 190 1.91 2.29 9.09
N MET A 191 1.32 1.72 10.14
CA MET A 191 0.67 2.43 11.23
C MET A 191 1.63 2.56 12.41
N VAL A 192 2.08 3.79 12.68
CA VAL A 192 3.04 4.08 13.77
C VAL A 192 2.40 3.93 15.15
N TYR A 193 1.09 4.17 15.24
CA TYR A 193 0.30 4.10 16.47
C TYR A 193 -0.98 3.30 16.23
N GLY A 194 -1.47 2.68 17.29
CA GLY A 194 -2.74 1.98 17.31
C GLY A 194 -2.61 0.56 17.83
N ASP A 195 -3.74 -0.01 18.22
CA ASP A 195 -3.87 -1.40 18.61
C ASP A 195 -5.04 -1.99 17.83
N TYR A 196 -4.75 -2.92 16.94
CA TYR A 196 -5.67 -3.28 15.87
C TYR A 196 -6.14 -4.73 15.96
N ASP A 197 -7.37 -4.92 15.48
CA ASP A 197 -7.90 -6.22 15.09
C ASP A 197 -7.86 -6.32 13.57
N VAL A 198 -7.57 -7.52 13.07
CA VAL A 198 -7.63 -7.88 11.65
C VAL A 198 -8.94 -8.63 11.40
N ILE A 199 -9.75 -8.11 10.49
CA ILE A 199 -11.01 -8.73 10.07
C ILE A 199 -10.81 -9.28 8.67
N ARG A 200 -11.11 -10.56 8.50
CA ARG A 200 -11.01 -11.28 7.24
C ARG A 200 -12.28 -12.07 6.97
N PHE A 201 -12.48 -12.44 5.71
CA PHE A 201 -13.66 -13.14 5.26
C PHE A 201 -13.27 -14.51 4.70
N TYR A 202 -13.92 -15.56 5.20
CA TYR A 202 -13.70 -16.92 4.78
C TYR A 202 -15.04 -17.64 4.54
N GLY A 203 -15.00 -18.81 3.93
CA GLY A 203 -16.23 -19.57 3.74
C GLY A 203 -16.07 -20.84 2.94
N LYS A 204 -17.22 -21.40 2.61
CA LYS A 204 -17.36 -22.56 1.74
C LYS A 204 -18.67 -22.43 0.96
N HIS A 205 -18.91 -23.32 0.02
CA HIS A 205 -20.18 -23.37 -0.74
C HIS A 205 -21.39 -23.36 0.21
N ALA A 206 -22.34 -22.46 -0.05
CA ALA A 206 -23.52 -22.17 0.75
C ALA A 206 -23.25 -21.65 2.19
N MET A 207 -22.01 -21.23 2.47
CA MET A 207 -21.61 -20.56 3.72
C MET A 207 -20.46 -19.60 3.41
N GLU A 208 -20.68 -18.67 2.49
CA GLU A 208 -19.71 -17.69 2.05
C GLU A 208 -19.66 -16.47 3.01
N ARG A 209 -18.54 -15.78 3.01
CA ARG A 209 -18.35 -14.50 3.72
C ARG A 209 -18.58 -14.56 5.23
N ASN A 210 -18.15 -15.65 5.88
CA ASN A 210 -18.07 -15.63 7.33
C ASN A 210 -17.00 -14.64 7.75
N LEU A 211 -17.31 -13.81 8.72
CA LEU A 211 -16.39 -12.82 9.27
C LEU A 211 -15.59 -13.44 10.42
N GLU A 212 -14.28 -13.23 10.41
CA GLU A 212 -13.40 -13.54 11.52
C GLU A 212 -12.64 -12.27 11.94
N ARG A 213 -12.77 -11.91 13.21
CA ARG A 213 -12.06 -10.78 13.83
C ARG A 213 -11.01 -11.33 14.78
N THR A 214 -9.74 -11.02 14.50
CA THR A 214 -8.60 -11.54 15.27
C THR A 214 -7.78 -10.36 15.78
N HIS A 215 -7.52 -10.31 17.09
CA HIS A 215 -6.60 -9.33 17.63
C HIS A 215 -5.17 -9.57 17.13
N LEU A 216 -4.53 -8.52 16.62
CA LEU A 216 -3.16 -8.59 16.10
C LEU A 216 -2.15 -8.55 17.25
N GLY A 217 -1.59 -9.71 17.58
CA GLY A 217 -0.44 -9.85 18.49
C GLY A 217 0.88 -9.59 17.76
N HIS A 218 2.00 -9.60 18.51
CA HIS A 218 3.33 -9.49 17.90
C HIS A 218 3.63 -10.64 16.93
N GLY A 219 4.31 -10.32 15.83
CA GLY A 219 4.55 -11.22 14.72
C GLY A 219 3.56 -11.01 13.60
N THR A 220 3.49 -11.96 12.67
CA THR A 220 2.72 -11.83 11.42
C THR A 220 1.49 -12.73 11.43
N LEU A 221 0.33 -12.15 11.16
CA LEU A 221 -0.87 -12.85 10.77
C LEU A 221 -1.02 -12.76 9.24
N SER A 222 -0.98 -13.90 8.56
CA SER A 222 -1.09 -13.96 7.11
C SER A 222 -2.28 -14.81 6.68
N PHE A 223 -2.88 -14.46 5.55
CA PHE A 223 -3.90 -15.24 4.87
C PHE A 223 -3.93 -14.91 3.37
N GLY A 224 -4.53 -15.80 2.59
CA GLY A 224 -4.59 -15.62 1.16
C GLY A 224 -5.14 -16.84 0.45
N SER A 225 -5.08 -16.84 -0.87
CA SER A 225 -5.45 -17.97 -1.71
C SER A 225 -4.29 -18.44 -2.58
N ARG A 226 -4.10 -19.77 -2.62
CA ARG A 226 -3.11 -20.47 -3.46
C ARG A 226 -3.77 -21.42 -4.45
N ARG A 227 -5.06 -21.25 -4.70
CA ARG A 227 -5.89 -22.17 -5.48
C ARG A 227 -5.98 -21.84 -6.97
N GLY A 228 -5.20 -20.86 -7.45
CA GLY A 228 -5.34 -20.32 -8.80
C GLY A 228 -6.47 -19.30 -8.93
N THR A 229 -7.25 -19.10 -7.88
CA THR A 229 -8.34 -18.13 -7.83
C THR A 229 -8.54 -17.58 -6.41
N SER A 230 -8.85 -16.29 -6.29
CA SER A 230 -9.50 -15.76 -5.10
C SER A 230 -10.94 -16.24 -5.09
N SER A 231 -11.39 -16.89 -4.02
CA SER A 231 -12.67 -17.60 -4.00
C SER A 231 -13.47 -17.28 -2.74
N HIS A 232 -14.68 -17.86 -2.67
CA HIS A 232 -15.51 -17.82 -1.47
C HIS A 232 -14.84 -18.40 -0.21
N GLN A 233 -13.74 -19.16 -0.35
CA GLN A 233 -12.98 -19.68 0.80
C GLN A 233 -12.15 -18.61 1.49
N TYR A 234 -11.53 -17.71 0.71
CA TYR A 234 -10.82 -16.53 1.21
C TYR A 234 -11.09 -15.36 0.24
N ASN A 235 -11.81 -14.37 0.72
CA ASN A 235 -12.06 -13.17 -0.07
C ASN A 235 -10.80 -12.31 -0.07
N PRO A 236 -10.46 -11.65 -1.20
CA PRO A 236 -9.30 -10.78 -1.30
C PRO A 236 -9.59 -9.41 -0.66
N ALA A 237 -9.97 -9.44 0.61
CA ALA A 237 -10.38 -8.28 1.39
C ALA A 237 -9.93 -8.41 2.84
N VAL A 238 -9.54 -7.29 3.44
CA VAL A 238 -9.17 -7.16 4.84
C VAL A 238 -9.68 -5.84 5.40
N ILE A 239 -10.04 -5.85 6.69
CA ILE A 239 -10.26 -4.62 7.45
C ILE A 239 -9.31 -4.64 8.63
N LEU A 240 -8.51 -3.56 8.76
CA LEU A 240 -7.75 -3.26 9.96
C LEU A 240 -8.58 -2.29 10.80
N ALA A 241 -8.98 -2.67 12.01
CA ALA A 241 -9.88 -1.87 12.85
C ALA A 241 -9.28 -1.66 14.23
N GLN A 242 -9.49 -0.49 14.82
CA GLN A 242 -9.19 -0.31 16.25
C GLN A 242 -10.04 -1.27 17.08
N ARG A 243 -9.56 -1.64 18.26
CA ARG A 243 -10.18 -2.70 19.07
C ARG A 243 -11.61 -2.42 19.48
N ASP A 244 -11.95 -1.16 19.69
CA ASP A 244 -13.26 -0.68 20.10
C ASP A 244 -14.19 -0.33 18.92
N THR A 245 -13.72 -0.51 17.68
CA THR A 245 -14.54 -0.27 16.48
C THR A 245 -15.74 -1.21 16.43
N THR A 246 -16.90 -0.59 16.20
CA THR A 246 -18.21 -1.23 16.08
C THR A 246 -18.82 -0.97 14.69
N GLU A 247 -20.06 -1.39 14.49
CA GLU A 247 -20.80 -1.11 13.25
C GLU A 247 -20.96 0.40 12.97
N ASN A 248 -21.09 1.23 14.00
CA ASN A 248 -21.46 2.65 13.86
C ASN A 248 -20.48 3.62 14.55
N ALA A 249 -19.31 3.17 14.95
CA ALA A 249 -18.29 4.01 15.58
C ALA A 249 -16.91 3.36 15.54
N GLY A 250 -15.87 4.20 15.51
CA GLY A 250 -14.46 3.81 15.59
C GLY A 250 -13.77 3.74 14.23
N ASP A 251 -12.45 3.82 14.28
CA ASP A 251 -11.60 3.87 13.08
C ASP A 251 -11.41 2.48 12.47
N CYS A 252 -11.56 2.40 11.16
CA CYS A 252 -11.25 1.20 10.40
C CYS A 252 -10.75 1.52 9.00
N TYR A 253 -9.87 0.65 8.49
CA TYR A 253 -9.20 0.74 7.20
C TYR A 253 -9.52 -0.49 6.40
N GLY A 254 -10.10 -0.34 5.22
CA GLY A 254 -10.42 -1.44 4.30
C GLY A 254 -9.41 -1.52 3.17
N MET A 255 -9.01 -2.75 2.81
CA MET A 255 -8.29 -3.04 1.58
C MET A 255 -8.99 -4.14 0.80
N LEU A 256 -9.19 -3.92 -0.50
CA LEU A 256 -9.69 -4.90 -1.46
C LEU A 256 -8.70 -5.07 -2.60
N PHE A 257 -8.29 -6.31 -2.87
CA PHE A 257 -7.42 -6.62 -4.00
C PHE A 257 -8.25 -6.93 -5.23
N VAL A 258 -8.09 -6.13 -6.29
CA VAL A 258 -8.85 -6.24 -7.54
C VAL A 258 -8.19 -7.28 -8.46
N TYR A 259 -8.23 -8.53 -8.02
CA TYR A 259 -7.64 -9.65 -8.75
C TYR A 259 -8.36 -10.96 -8.45
N SER A 260 -8.56 -11.77 -9.45
CA SER A 260 -9.26 -13.07 -9.31
C SER A 260 -8.31 -14.26 -9.10
N GLY A 261 -7.00 -14.04 -9.13
CA GLY A 261 -5.99 -15.09 -8.95
C GLY A 261 -5.54 -15.25 -7.49
N ASN A 262 -4.33 -15.80 -7.33
CA ASN A 262 -3.73 -15.98 -6.01
C ASN A 262 -3.35 -14.63 -5.39
N PHE A 263 -3.64 -14.48 -4.11
CA PHE A 263 -3.31 -13.28 -3.35
C PHE A 263 -2.79 -13.63 -1.96
N SER A 264 -2.07 -12.71 -1.35
CA SER A 264 -1.71 -12.74 0.06
C SER A 264 -1.98 -11.39 0.72
N CYS A 265 -2.31 -11.47 2.01
CA CYS A 265 -2.41 -10.35 2.90
C CYS A 265 -1.63 -10.68 4.18
N GLU A 266 -0.79 -9.75 4.62
CA GLU A 266 0.06 -9.90 5.80
C GLU A 266 -0.14 -8.70 6.72
N ALA A 267 -0.49 -8.96 7.97
CA ALA A 267 -0.55 -7.96 9.02
C ALA A 267 0.51 -8.31 10.08
N GLU A 268 1.48 -7.43 10.26
CA GLU A 268 2.57 -7.61 11.21
C GLU A 268 2.53 -6.54 12.29
N LYS A 269 2.65 -6.95 13.55
CA LYS A 269 2.92 -6.07 14.68
C LYS A 269 4.35 -6.29 15.15
N ASP A 270 5.17 -5.25 15.02
CA ASP A 270 6.58 -5.31 15.35
C ASP A 270 6.86 -5.18 16.88
N GLN A 271 8.14 -5.27 17.25
CA GLN A 271 8.60 -5.19 18.64
C GLN A 271 8.40 -3.83 19.32
N ILE A 272 8.11 -2.78 18.56
CA ILE A 272 7.84 -1.43 19.07
C ILE A 272 6.36 -1.03 18.91
N ASN A 273 5.49 -2.02 18.65
CA ASN A 273 4.04 -1.89 18.52
C ASN A 273 3.58 -1.11 17.27
N GLN A 274 4.39 -0.99 16.23
CA GLN A 274 3.94 -0.51 14.94
C GLN A 274 3.24 -1.66 14.19
N THR A 275 2.28 -1.31 13.34
CA THR A 275 1.55 -2.28 12.52
C THR A 275 1.82 -2.03 11.06
N ARG A 276 2.23 -3.07 10.32
CA ARG A 276 2.37 -3.07 8.87
C ARG A 276 1.32 -3.97 8.25
N LEU A 277 0.53 -3.41 7.32
CA LEU A 277 -0.44 -4.18 6.54
C LEU A 277 -0.02 -4.19 5.07
N LEU A 278 0.14 -5.38 4.52
CA LEU A 278 0.54 -5.61 3.14
C LEU A 278 -0.52 -6.41 2.40
N MET A 279 -0.78 -6.07 1.13
CA MET A 279 -1.69 -6.83 0.27
C MET A 279 -1.22 -6.82 -1.19
N GLY A 280 -1.25 -7.99 -1.83
CA GLY A 280 -0.92 -8.14 -3.24
C GLY A 280 -0.96 -9.57 -3.75
N LEU A 281 -0.12 -9.86 -4.75
CA LEU A 281 0.02 -11.21 -5.28
C LEU A 281 0.58 -12.17 -4.21
N SER A 282 0.09 -13.41 -4.20
CA SER A 282 0.68 -14.44 -3.35
C SER A 282 2.12 -14.71 -3.81
N ASP A 283 3.05 -14.66 -2.87
CA ASP A 283 4.46 -15.01 -3.06
C ASP A 283 4.72 -16.51 -3.05
N GLU A 284 3.75 -17.31 -2.54
CA GLU A 284 3.89 -18.74 -2.54
C GLU A 284 3.83 -19.31 -3.97
N LEU A 285 4.89 -20.00 -4.37
CA LEU A 285 5.08 -20.55 -5.72
C LEU A 285 5.08 -19.47 -6.83
N PHE A 286 5.34 -18.23 -6.46
CA PHE A 286 5.45 -17.11 -7.39
C PHE A 286 6.94 -16.86 -7.69
N SER A 287 7.29 -16.87 -8.96
CA SER A 287 8.61 -16.54 -9.44
C SER A 287 8.46 -16.09 -10.90
N TYR A 288 8.62 -14.80 -11.14
CA TYR A 288 8.38 -14.20 -12.46
C TYR A 288 9.68 -13.62 -13.04
N PRO A 289 10.24 -14.23 -14.10
CA PRO A 289 11.39 -13.67 -14.79
C PRO A 289 10.98 -12.43 -15.57
N LEU A 290 11.69 -11.32 -15.38
CA LEU A 290 11.47 -10.04 -16.04
C LEU A 290 12.74 -9.68 -16.83
N ALA A 291 12.67 -9.67 -18.16
CA ALA A 291 13.79 -9.34 -19.02
C ALA A 291 14.15 -7.85 -18.95
N ALA A 292 15.39 -7.53 -19.37
CA ALA A 292 15.83 -6.14 -19.47
C ALA A 292 14.89 -5.29 -20.32
N GLY A 293 14.48 -4.16 -19.79
CA GLY A 293 13.54 -3.22 -20.44
C GLY A 293 12.05 -3.57 -20.30
N GLU A 294 11.73 -4.73 -19.74
CA GLU A 294 10.33 -5.12 -19.51
C GLU A 294 9.75 -4.51 -18.24
N THR A 295 8.43 -4.48 -18.16
CA THR A 295 7.66 -3.96 -17.03
C THR A 295 6.63 -4.99 -16.59
N PHE A 296 6.60 -5.29 -15.29
CA PHE A 296 5.59 -6.09 -14.64
C PHE A 296 4.59 -5.18 -13.94
N THR A 297 3.29 -5.46 -14.10
CA THR A 297 2.20 -4.70 -13.48
C THR A 297 1.57 -5.51 -12.36
N VAL A 298 1.58 -4.96 -11.14
CA VAL A 298 0.90 -5.56 -9.98
C VAL A 298 -0.57 -5.15 -10.00
N PRO A 299 -1.52 -6.09 -9.80
CA PRO A 299 -2.94 -5.75 -9.74
C PRO A 299 -3.27 -4.73 -8.64
N GLU A 300 -4.37 -4.03 -8.80
CA GLU A 300 -4.79 -2.90 -7.98
C GLU A 300 -5.32 -3.33 -6.60
N VAL A 301 -5.05 -2.50 -5.58
CA VAL A 301 -5.71 -2.52 -4.27
C VAL A 301 -6.57 -1.27 -4.13
N ILE A 302 -7.82 -1.42 -3.71
CA ILE A 302 -8.69 -0.34 -3.29
C ILE A 302 -8.52 -0.15 -1.79
N MET A 303 -8.31 1.08 -1.36
CA MET A 303 -8.17 1.46 0.05
C MET A 303 -9.24 2.48 0.43
N SER A 304 -9.80 2.32 1.61
CA SER A 304 -10.74 3.27 2.20
C SER A 304 -10.59 3.31 3.72
N TYR A 305 -11.01 4.43 4.30
CA TYR A 305 -11.00 4.67 5.75
C TYR A 305 -12.37 5.15 6.21
N SER A 306 -12.79 4.75 7.40
CA SER A 306 -13.97 5.26 8.09
C SER A 306 -13.66 5.52 9.56
N ALA A 307 -14.11 6.66 10.09
CA ALA A 307 -14.16 6.96 11.52
C ALA A 307 -15.49 6.55 12.17
N ASP A 308 -16.48 6.21 11.35
CA ASP A 308 -17.87 5.92 11.76
C ASP A 308 -18.18 4.41 11.75
N GLY A 309 -17.16 3.58 11.86
CA GLY A 309 -17.29 2.13 11.97
C GLY A 309 -17.50 1.41 10.64
N PHE A 310 -17.89 0.12 10.76
CA PHE A 310 -17.93 -0.80 9.63
C PHE A 310 -19.07 -0.50 8.64
N SER A 311 -20.21 0.02 9.12
CA SER A 311 -21.34 0.33 8.25
C SER A 311 -20.99 1.37 7.20
N GLN A 312 -20.27 2.44 7.59
CA GLN A 312 -19.82 3.45 6.65
C GLN A 312 -18.79 2.90 5.66
N LEU A 313 -17.82 2.10 6.15
CA LEU A 313 -16.84 1.45 5.28
C LEU A 313 -17.52 0.53 4.26
N SER A 314 -18.55 -0.21 4.66
CA SER A 314 -19.33 -1.09 3.79
C SER A 314 -20.08 -0.31 2.71
N LEU A 315 -20.63 0.87 3.02
CA LEU A 315 -21.31 1.73 2.04
C LEU A 315 -20.34 2.25 0.98
N ILE A 316 -19.13 2.62 1.34
CA ILE A 316 -18.08 3.04 0.42
C ILE A 316 -17.76 1.92 -0.58
N HIS A 317 -17.64 0.68 -0.11
CA HIS A 317 -17.28 -0.46 -0.95
C HIS A 317 -18.43 -1.07 -1.77
N ILE A 318 -19.67 -0.95 -1.31
CA ILE A 318 -20.82 -1.64 -1.93
C ILE A 318 -21.59 -0.74 -2.87
N SER A 319 -21.75 0.53 -2.59
CA SER A 319 -22.63 1.41 -3.37
C SER A 319 -22.00 1.89 -4.69
N GLU A 320 -20.71 2.01 -4.79
CA GLU A 320 -20.05 2.53 -5.99
C GLU A 320 -19.75 1.45 -7.05
N PRO A 321 -19.29 0.24 -6.75
CA PRO A 321 -19.14 -0.82 -7.76
C PRO A 321 -20.43 -1.22 -8.46
N THR A 322 -21.58 -1.06 -7.82
CA THR A 322 -22.88 -1.43 -8.41
C THR A 322 -23.44 -0.39 -9.38
N ARG A 323 -23.03 0.87 -9.32
CA ARG A 323 -23.44 1.88 -10.29
C ARG A 323 -22.87 1.63 -11.69
N HIS A 324 -21.71 1.02 -11.78
CA HIS A 324 -20.99 0.81 -13.05
C HIS A 324 -21.16 -0.60 -13.64
N SER A 325 -21.73 -1.56 -12.90
CA SER A 325 -21.96 -2.93 -13.40
C SER A 325 -23.22 -3.09 -14.25
N LEU A 326 -23.97 -2.03 -14.50
CA LEU A 326 -25.21 -2.07 -15.31
C LEU A 326 -25.00 -1.72 -16.79
N ILE A 327 -23.77 -1.69 -17.26
CA ILE A 327 -23.46 -1.46 -18.69
C ILE A 327 -22.55 -2.58 -19.18
N SER A 328 -23.12 -3.68 -19.56
CA SER A 328 -22.62 -4.58 -20.60
C SER A 328 -23.76 -5.35 -21.22
#